data_4556802e6d01f29010df98154c428f02
#
_entry.id   4556802e6d01f29010df98154c428f02
#
_cell.length_a   1.000
_cell.length_b   1.000
_cell.length_c   1.000
_cell.angle_alpha   90.00
_cell.angle_beta   90.00
_cell.angle_gamma   90.00
#
_symmetry.space_group_name_H-M   'P 1'
#
loop_
_entity.id
_entity.type
_entity.pdbx_description
1 polymer ?
#
loop_
_entity_poly.entity_id
_entity_poly.type
_entity_poly.pdbx_seq_one_letter_code
_entity_poly.pdbx_strand_id
1 'polypeptide(L)'
;MVYALRLDLTGNLNKHLKHMAKKTNAPEWKLERRAIITLVPYEHNPRIIKGKPFEILKESITKFGMVVPVTINTDGTIIGGHARYYFLKERGDEWVDCYVPSRVLTLKEVQELNIRLNKNIAGEFDFEVLANYFNTEDL
;
A
#
# COMPACT_ATOMS: atom_id res chain seq x y z
N MET A 1 -14.56 15.91 -5.03
CA MET A 1 -15.38 15.68 -6.23
C MET A 1 -15.08 14.30 -6.79
N VAL A 2 -16.12 13.49 -6.91
CA VAL A 2 -15.94 12.14 -7.41
C VAL A 2 -16.23 12.15 -8.91
N TYR A 3 -15.20 11.91 -9.71
CA TYR A 3 -15.39 11.65 -11.12
C TYR A 3 -15.71 10.18 -11.30
N ALA A 4 -16.96 9.87 -11.57
CA ALA A 4 -17.31 8.51 -11.94
C ALA A 4 -16.64 8.19 -13.28
N LEU A 5 -15.97 7.05 -13.36
CA LEU A 5 -15.49 6.54 -14.63
C LEU A 5 -16.70 6.22 -15.50
N ARG A 6 -16.90 7.03 -16.52
CA ARG A 6 -17.97 6.80 -17.48
C ARG A 6 -17.39 6.33 -18.79
N LEU A 7 -17.86 5.19 -19.24
CA LEU A 7 -17.61 4.74 -20.58
C LEU A 7 -18.76 5.23 -21.46
N ASP A 8 -18.44 5.60 -22.68
CA ASP A 8 -19.48 5.89 -23.67
C ASP A 8 -20.15 4.58 -24.14
N LEU A 9 -21.10 4.68 -25.07
CA LEU A 9 -21.82 3.53 -25.58
C LEU A 9 -20.94 2.51 -26.30
N THR A 10 -19.73 2.90 -26.69
CA THR A 10 -18.74 2.02 -27.34
C THR A 10 -17.72 1.45 -26.37
N GLY A 11 -17.80 1.79 -25.08
CA GLY A 11 -16.87 1.34 -24.06
C GLY A 11 -15.65 2.22 -23.91
N ASN A 12 -15.61 3.40 -24.54
CA ASN A 12 -14.48 4.32 -24.44
C ASN A 12 -14.61 5.26 -23.25
N LEU A 13 -13.45 5.63 -22.67
CA LEU A 13 -13.41 6.63 -21.63
C LEU A 13 -13.88 7.98 -22.17
N ASN A 14 -14.59 8.71 -21.32
CA ASN A 14 -14.97 10.08 -21.60
C ASN A 14 -13.74 10.92 -21.95
N LYS A 15 -13.86 11.83 -22.94
CA LYS A 15 -12.75 12.70 -23.37
C LYS A 15 -12.12 13.49 -22.24
N HIS A 16 -12.93 13.95 -21.29
CA HIS A 16 -12.45 14.70 -20.16
C HIS A 16 -11.54 13.84 -19.26
N LEU A 17 -11.94 12.62 -18.99
CA LEU A 17 -11.15 11.67 -18.20
C LEU A 17 -9.86 11.29 -18.91
N LYS A 18 -9.92 11.09 -20.23
CA LYS A 18 -8.72 10.84 -21.05
C LYS A 18 -7.75 12.02 -20.98
N HIS A 19 -8.27 13.24 -21.05
CA HIS A 19 -7.47 14.44 -20.98
C HIS A 19 -6.83 14.60 -19.60
N MET A 20 -7.56 14.34 -18.53
CA MET A 20 -7.02 14.36 -17.16
C MET A 20 -5.95 13.28 -16.98
N ALA A 21 -6.19 12.07 -17.44
CA ALA A 21 -5.21 10.98 -17.35
C ALA A 21 -3.90 11.31 -18.06
N LYS A 22 -3.96 12.02 -19.19
CA LYS A 22 -2.76 12.45 -19.94
C LYS A 22 -1.96 13.53 -19.22
N LYS A 23 -2.57 14.31 -18.32
CA LYS A 23 -1.90 15.39 -17.59
C LYS A 23 -1.11 14.91 -16.38
N THR A 24 -1.35 13.69 -15.93
CA THR A 24 -0.68 13.14 -14.76
C THR A 24 0.41 12.17 -15.20
N ASN A 25 1.54 12.21 -14.53
CA ASN A 25 2.59 11.21 -14.71
C ASN A 25 2.52 10.15 -13.61
N ALA A 26 1.34 9.97 -13.04
CA ALA A 26 1.12 8.97 -12.01
C ALA A 26 1.28 7.57 -12.60
N PRO A 27 1.96 6.67 -11.91
CA PRO A 27 2.05 5.28 -12.36
C PRO A 27 0.70 4.59 -12.17
N GLU A 28 0.48 3.57 -12.97
CA GLU A 28 -0.57 2.59 -12.70
C GLU A 28 0.01 1.52 -11.79
N TRP A 29 -0.82 0.94 -10.92
CA TRP A 29 -0.40 -0.08 -9.99
C TRP A 29 -1.02 -1.41 -10.35
N LYS A 30 -0.19 -2.42 -10.51
CA LYS A 30 -0.62 -3.78 -10.80
C LYS A 30 -0.39 -4.67 -9.60
N LEU A 31 -1.32 -5.59 -9.39
CA LEU A 31 -1.15 -6.64 -8.41
C LEU A 31 -0.27 -7.73 -9.01
N GLU A 32 0.84 -8.02 -8.37
CA GLU A 32 1.77 -9.09 -8.76
C GLU A 32 2.14 -9.92 -7.55
N ARG A 33 2.32 -11.21 -7.78
CA ARG A 33 2.89 -12.09 -6.75
C ARG A 33 4.40 -12.11 -6.92
N ARG A 34 5.11 -11.79 -5.86
CA ARG A 34 6.57 -11.76 -5.84
C ARG A 34 7.12 -12.75 -4.82
N ALA A 35 8.27 -13.34 -5.12
CA ALA A 35 8.99 -14.13 -4.12
C ALA A 35 9.43 -13.20 -2.99
N ILE A 36 9.14 -13.58 -1.75
CA ILE A 36 9.42 -12.72 -0.59
C ILE A 36 10.91 -12.39 -0.46
N ILE A 37 11.76 -13.33 -0.89
CA ILE A 37 13.20 -13.14 -0.86
C ILE A 37 13.68 -12.00 -1.77
N THR A 38 12.88 -11.60 -2.76
CA THR A 38 13.22 -10.52 -3.68
C THR A 38 12.83 -9.14 -3.16
N LEU A 39 12.16 -9.07 -2.03
CA LEU A 39 11.74 -7.80 -1.44
C LEU A 39 12.78 -7.29 -0.45
N VAL A 40 12.97 -5.97 -0.46
CA VAL A 40 13.95 -5.31 0.42
C VAL A 40 13.24 -4.19 1.18
N PRO A 41 13.24 -4.22 2.53
CA PRO A 41 12.66 -3.13 3.30
C PRO A 41 13.34 -1.80 2.99
N TYR A 42 12.55 -0.72 2.96
CA TYR A 42 13.09 0.62 2.84
C TYR A 42 13.79 1.00 4.14
N GLU A 43 15.10 1.27 4.06
CA GLU A 43 15.94 1.47 5.25
C GLU A 43 15.54 2.68 6.11
N HIS A 44 14.89 3.69 5.51
CA HIS A 44 14.44 4.88 6.22
C HIS A 44 12.96 4.82 6.59
N ASN A 45 12.39 3.61 6.66
CA ASN A 45 10.99 3.46 7.04
C ASN A 45 10.79 3.90 8.49
N PRO A 46 9.99 4.97 8.73
CA PRO A 46 9.85 5.52 10.08
C PRO A 46 8.91 4.74 10.98
N ARG A 47 8.09 3.86 10.41
CA ARG A 47 7.05 3.17 11.15
C ARG A 47 7.51 1.80 11.59
N ILE A 48 7.52 1.59 12.91
CA ILE A 48 7.74 0.28 13.51
C ILE A 48 6.46 -0.10 14.25
N ILE A 49 5.84 -1.20 13.83
CA ILE A 49 4.65 -1.71 14.49
C ILE A 49 5.08 -2.79 15.48
N LYS A 50 4.68 -2.62 16.74
CA LYS A 50 4.98 -3.55 17.82
C LYS A 50 3.76 -3.74 18.70
N GLY A 51 3.77 -4.80 19.50
CA GLY A 51 2.76 -5.04 20.52
C GLY A 51 1.39 -5.38 19.94
N LYS A 52 0.36 -4.89 20.60
CA LYS A 52 -1.03 -5.23 20.27
C LYS A 52 -1.43 -4.93 18.82
N PRO A 53 -1.08 -3.78 18.24
CA PRO A 53 -1.38 -3.53 16.83
C PRO A 53 -0.79 -4.56 15.88
N PHE A 54 0.42 -5.02 16.16
CA PHE A 54 1.05 -6.07 15.34
C PHE A 54 0.36 -7.42 15.53
N GLU A 55 -0.03 -7.76 16.75
CA GLU A 55 -0.77 -8.99 17.02
C GLU A 55 -2.12 -9.01 16.30
N ILE A 56 -2.83 -7.89 16.28
CA ILE A 56 -4.09 -7.75 15.54
C ILE A 56 -3.86 -7.93 14.04
N LEU A 57 -2.78 -7.37 13.51
CA LEU A 57 -2.43 -7.53 12.10
C LEU A 57 -2.15 -9.00 11.77
N LYS A 58 -1.39 -9.70 12.61
CA LYS A 58 -1.10 -11.12 12.44
C LYS A 58 -2.37 -11.96 12.43
N GLU A 59 -3.26 -11.70 13.37
CA GLU A 59 -4.56 -12.39 13.44
C GLU A 59 -5.38 -12.15 12.18
N SER A 60 -5.42 -10.92 11.72
CA SER A 60 -6.16 -10.54 10.52
C SER A 60 -5.64 -11.28 9.28
N ILE A 61 -4.33 -11.30 9.10
CA ILE A 61 -3.72 -12.00 7.95
C ILE A 61 -3.93 -13.50 8.06
N THR A 62 -3.83 -14.05 9.26
CA THR A 62 -4.04 -15.48 9.49
C THR A 62 -5.47 -15.88 9.19
N LYS A 63 -6.43 -15.03 9.55
CA LYS A 63 -7.85 -15.33 9.39
C LYS A 63 -8.37 -15.06 7.98
N PHE A 64 -7.95 -13.94 7.38
CA PHE A 64 -8.51 -13.48 6.10
C PHE A 64 -7.54 -13.48 4.94
N GLY A 65 -6.27 -13.71 5.18
CA GLY A 65 -5.23 -13.61 4.16
C GLY A 65 -4.77 -12.18 3.95
N MET A 66 -4.01 -11.97 2.91
CA MET A 66 -3.46 -10.65 2.55
C MET A 66 -4.49 -9.83 1.77
N VAL A 67 -5.41 -9.23 2.51
CA VAL A 67 -6.45 -8.36 1.92
C VAL A 67 -5.82 -7.07 1.36
N VAL A 68 -4.79 -6.57 2.04
CA VAL A 68 -4.04 -5.39 1.60
C VAL A 68 -2.63 -5.82 1.21
N PRO A 69 -2.28 -5.74 -0.07
CA PRO A 69 -0.95 -6.12 -0.53
C PRO A 69 0.14 -5.17 -0.05
N VAL A 70 1.39 -5.62 -0.18
CA VAL A 70 2.56 -4.81 0.09
C VAL A 70 2.83 -3.91 -1.12
N THR A 71 3.11 -2.63 -0.90
CA THR A 71 3.45 -1.69 -1.97
C THR A 71 4.95 -1.67 -2.17
N ILE A 72 5.40 -1.95 -3.38
CA ILE A 72 6.83 -2.02 -3.71
C ILE A 72 7.15 -1.18 -4.95
N ASN A 73 8.42 -0.82 -5.10
CA ASN A 73 8.95 -0.33 -6.37
C ASN A 73 9.27 -1.52 -7.27
N THR A 74 9.57 -1.26 -8.52
CA THR A 74 9.86 -2.32 -9.51
C THR A 74 11.06 -3.19 -9.12
N ASP A 75 12.02 -2.63 -8.37
CA ASP A 75 13.20 -3.36 -7.90
C ASP A 75 12.99 -4.20 -6.63
N GLY A 76 11.77 -4.18 -6.09
CA GLY A 76 11.46 -4.91 -4.87
C GLY A 76 11.58 -4.13 -3.58
N THR A 77 11.98 -2.85 -3.64
CA THR A 77 12.03 -2.00 -2.46
C THR A 77 10.63 -1.82 -1.88
N ILE A 78 10.44 -2.18 -0.63
CA ILE A 78 9.15 -2.04 0.05
C ILE A 78 8.93 -0.58 0.41
N ILE A 79 7.81 -0.03 -0.03
CA ILE A 79 7.43 1.36 0.23
C ILE A 79 6.39 1.41 1.35
N GLY A 80 5.46 0.48 1.34
CA GLY A 80 4.42 0.38 2.36
C GLY A 80 4.09 -1.08 2.66
N GLY A 81 3.62 -1.36 3.86
CA GLY A 81 3.28 -2.72 4.28
C GLY A 81 4.45 -3.50 4.88
N HIS A 82 5.43 -2.82 5.46
CA HIS A 82 6.59 -3.46 6.08
C HIS A 82 6.19 -4.48 7.16
N ALA A 83 5.20 -4.16 7.99
CA ALA A 83 4.76 -5.08 9.04
C ALA A 83 4.18 -6.37 8.45
N ARG A 84 3.42 -6.28 7.37
CA ARG A 84 2.89 -7.44 6.65
C ARG A 84 4.02 -8.29 6.11
N TYR A 85 5.01 -7.66 5.49
CA TYR A 85 6.20 -8.34 4.97
C TYR A 85 6.94 -9.08 6.09
N TYR A 86 7.19 -8.43 7.22
CA TYR A 86 7.91 -9.07 8.32
C TYR A 86 7.14 -10.25 8.89
N PHE A 87 5.82 -10.15 9.00
CA PHE A 87 5.02 -11.27 9.46
C PHE A 87 5.06 -12.46 8.50
N LEU A 88 4.89 -12.21 7.21
CA LEU A 88 4.95 -13.28 6.21
C LEU A 88 6.32 -13.95 6.19
N LYS A 89 7.38 -13.16 6.30
CA LYS A 89 8.74 -13.67 6.37
C LYS A 89 8.95 -14.54 7.61
N GLU A 90 8.50 -14.07 8.76
CA GLU A 90 8.57 -14.83 10.02
C GLU A 90 7.77 -16.14 9.93
N ARG A 91 6.62 -16.10 9.30
CA ARG A 91 5.77 -17.28 9.11
C ARG A 91 6.34 -18.28 8.11
N GLY A 92 7.32 -17.89 7.31
CA GLY A 92 7.95 -18.75 6.32
C GLY A 92 7.27 -18.77 4.97
N ASP A 93 6.44 -17.77 4.67
CA ASP A 93 5.82 -17.68 3.37
C ASP A 93 6.87 -17.45 2.28
N GLU A 94 6.68 -18.10 1.13
CA GLU A 94 7.59 -17.94 -0.01
C GLU A 94 7.16 -16.82 -0.95
N TRP A 95 5.87 -16.48 -0.97
CA TRP A 95 5.28 -15.54 -1.90
C TRP A 95 4.48 -14.48 -1.18
N VAL A 96 4.41 -13.30 -1.81
CA VAL A 96 3.65 -12.18 -1.28
C VAL A 96 3.00 -11.42 -2.42
N ASP A 97 1.76 -10.99 -2.20
CA ASP A 97 1.04 -10.16 -3.15
C ASP A 97 1.49 -8.72 -2.98
N CYS A 98 1.85 -8.08 -4.07
CA CYS A 98 2.39 -6.73 -4.11
C CYS A 98 1.69 -5.86 -5.12
N TYR A 99 1.55 -4.58 -4.81
CA TYR A 99 1.27 -3.56 -5.82
C TYR A 99 2.59 -3.06 -6.37
N VAL A 100 2.74 -3.16 -7.70
CA VAL A 100 3.95 -2.78 -8.42
C VAL A 100 3.61 -1.66 -9.41
N PRO A 101 4.39 -0.57 -9.43
CA PRO A 101 4.08 0.55 -10.33
C PRO A 101 4.44 0.21 -11.77
N SER A 102 3.76 0.86 -12.71
CA SER A 102 3.99 0.70 -14.15
C SER A 102 5.31 1.29 -14.63
N ARG A 103 5.94 2.13 -13.81
CA ARG A 103 7.26 2.70 -14.06
C ARG A 103 8.09 2.69 -12.79
N VAL A 104 9.40 2.78 -12.94
CA VAL A 104 10.29 2.90 -11.79
C VAL A 104 10.06 4.23 -11.09
N LEU A 105 9.85 4.18 -9.77
CA LEU A 105 9.82 5.39 -8.96
C LEU A 105 11.23 5.84 -8.62
N THR A 106 11.46 7.14 -8.66
CA THR A 106 12.73 7.72 -8.21
C THR A 106 12.87 7.60 -6.69
N LEU A 107 14.08 7.74 -6.18
CA LEU A 107 14.32 7.74 -4.74
C LEU A 107 13.48 8.79 -4.02
N LYS A 108 13.34 9.97 -4.63
CA LYS A 108 12.52 11.05 -4.07
C LYS A 108 11.05 10.66 -4.01
N GLU A 109 10.55 10.00 -5.06
CA GLU A 109 9.18 9.52 -5.08
C GLU A 109 8.94 8.41 -4.06
N VAL A 110 9.90 7.49 -3.93
CA VAL A 110 9.82 6.43 -2.91
C VAL A 110 9.76 7.04 -1.52
N GLN A 111 10.62 8.01 -1.24
CA GLN A 111 10.64 8.70 0.05
C GLN A 111 9.32 9.41 0.33
N GLU A 112 8.82 10.15 -0.62
CA GLU A 112 7.55 10.86 -0.48
C GLU A 112 6.39 9.89 -0.26
N LEU A 113 6.30 8.84 -1.07
CA LEU A 113 5.22 7.86 -0.94
C LEU A 113 5.30 7.10 0.36
N ASN A 114 6.51 6.72 0.80
CA ASN A 114 6.70 6.07 2.09
C ASN A 114 6.17 6.94 3.23
N ILE A 115 6.49 8.23 3.23
CA ILE A 115 6.00 9.16 4.23
C ILE A 115 4.47 9.25 4.17
N ARG A 116 3.90 9.38 2.99
CA ARG A 116 2.45 9.48 2.82
C ARG A 116 1.71 8.23 3.28
N LEU A 117 2.26 7.06 3.03
CA LEU A 117 1.64 5.81 3.45
C LEU A 117 1.76 5.56 4.95
N ASN A 118 2.77 6.13 5.60
CA ASN A 118 3.00 5.90 7.02
C ASN A 118 2.50 7.02 7.92
N LYS A 119 2.57 8.25 7.46
CA LYS A 119 2.21 9.42 8.28
C LYS A 119 1.14 10.28 7.70
N ASN A 120 0.81 10.05 6.48
CA ASN A 120 -0.03 10.96 5.76
C ASN A 120 -1.44 11.02 6.32
N ILE A 121 -2.28 11.58 5.51
CA ILE A 121 -3.71 11.58 5.77
C ILE A 121 -4.22 10.18 6.10
N ALA A 122 -3.69 9.13 5.45
CA ALA A 122 -4.08 7.76 5.79
C ALA A 122 -3.65 7.37 7.21
N GLY A 123 -2.43 7.74 7.64
CA GLY A 123 -1.98 7.46 8.99
C GLY A 123 -2.77 8.22 10.03
N GLU A 124 -2.99 9.50 9.83
CA GLU A 124 -3.82 10.31 10.70
C GLU A 124 -5.28 9.91 10.62
N PHE A 125 -5.75 9.68 9.41
CA PHE A 125 -7.12 9.23 9.19
C PHE A 125 -7.39 7.91 9.90
N ASP A 126 -6.52 6.94 9.75
CA ASP A 126 -6.64 5.66 10.43
C ASP A 126 -6.64 5.82 11.95
N PHE A 127 -5.79 6.69 12.46
CA PHE A 127 -5.74 6.98 13.87
C PHE A 127 -7.04 7.62 14.36
N GLU A 128 -7.56 8.61 13.64
CA GLU A 128 -8.82 9.26 13.99
C GLU A 128 -9.99 8.30 13.88
N VAL A 129 -10.05 7.51 12.82
CA VAL A 129 -11.09 6.51 12.63
C VAL A 129 -11.02 5.48 13.74
N LEU A 130 -9.84 4.98 14.09
CA LEU A 130 -9.67 4.04 15.18
C LEU A 130 -10.03 4.67 16.52
N ALA A 131 -9.66 5.93 16.75
CA ALA A 131 -10.03 6.64 17.96
C ALA A 131 -11.54 6.84 18.10
N ASN A 132 -12.25 6.95 16.97
CA ASN A 132 -13.71 7.09 16.96
C ASN A 132 -14.46 5.76 17.15
N TYR A 133 -13.88 4.67 16.66
CA TYR A 133 -14.50 3.34 16.73
C TYR A 133 -14.03 2.50 17.90
N PHE A 134 -12.81 2.75 18.35
CA PHE A 134 -12.22 2.04 19.47
C PHE A 134 -11.86 3.04 20.55
N ASN A 135 -11.94 2.60 21.80
CA ASN A 135 -11.44 3.41 22.88
C ASN A 135 -9.92 3.60 22.68
N THR A 136 -9.44 4.84 22.86
CA THR A 136 -8.01 5.14 22.70
C THR A 136 -7.13 4.32 23.63
N GLU A 137 -7.67 3.82 24.73
CA GLU A 137 -6.98 2.91 25.64
C GLU A 137 -6.71 1.54 25.03
N ASP A 138 -7.46 1.18 24.00
CA ASP A 138 -7.31 -0.10 23.31
C ASP A 138 -6.29 -0.03 22.17
N LEU A 139 -5.76 1.15 21.89
CA LEU A 139 -4.75 1.37 20.89
C LEU A 139 -3.37 1.38 21.53
#